data_20db1019ac09b6cf5f728d0bd36706f2
#
_entry.id   20db1019ac09b6cf5f728d0bd36706f2
#
_cell.length_a   1.000
_cell.length_b   1.000
_cell.length_c   1.000
_cell.angle_alpha   90.00
_cell.angle_beta   90.00
_cell.angle_gamma   90.00
#
_symmetry.space_group_name_H-M   'P 1'
#
loop_
_entity.id
_entity.type
_entity.pdbx_description
1 polymer ?
#
loop_
_entity_poly.entity_id
_entity_poly.type
_entity_poly.pdbx_seq_one_letter_code
_entity_poly.pdbx_strand_id
1 'polypeptide(L)'
;FYSSAFTKGIFSRENVATSEASAAKAKTSAKTKLITVNVPVVSRDEVLCIAGDGEGMDNWRKLIPLDDSNFPQWKIAVQSEEGFEYKFVIADRKTLAVKEWEGGENRCCLASDNKFTVLSDISHRFGLRRWRGAGTAIPVFSLRSEDDFGVGEFLDLKKMVDWAEKTGQCILQLLPINDTTMTGTWEDSYPYNANSTFALHPQFVNLKAAGVVESKEYKALQQELNSLSQVDYERVNNEKTKLLREAFAKTFAKLSKTVAYKAFIAANKEWLEPYAVFCCLRDSFGTAEFAKWKTYAKYSASKVEKYCSEHREDVDFHCFVQFHLDRQLSEVCEYAHSKGVILKGDLPIGISRTSVDAWQYPQLFNMDESAGAPPDAFAADGQNWGFPTYNWDEMAKDGFAWWKARLRKMSEYFDAFRIDHILGFFRIWEIPLKYKSGLLGHFYPALPYPAEELAFLGFNVASG
;
A
#
# COMPACT_ATOMS: atom_id res chain seq x y z
N PHE A 1 13.65 -0.24 13.78
CA PHE A 1 14.72 -0.56 12.83
C PHE A 1 14.31 -0.16 11.42
N TYR A 2 14.29 1.14 11.13
CA TYR A 2 14.22 1.59 9.74
C TYR A 2 15.66 1.73 9.27
N SER A 3 16.13 0.80 8.42
CA SER A 3 17.41 1.03 7.78
C SER A 3 17.25 2.25 6.87
N SER A 4 18.21 3.15 6.88
CA SER A 4 18.29 4.29 5.93
C SER A 4 18.17 3.83 4.48
N ALA A 5 18.43 2.57 4.25
CA ALA A 5 18.26 1.78 3.08
C ALA A 5 16.85 1.74 2.53
N PHE A 6 15.90 1.42 3.38
CA PHE A 6 14.50 1.28 2.99
C PHE A 6 13.88 2.63 2.61
N THR A 7 14.12 3.64 3.44
CA THR A 7 13.59 5.00 3.19
C THR A 7 14.17 5.66 1.96
N LYS A 8 15.47 5.50 1.70
CA LYS A 8 16.08 6.02 0.47
C LYS A 8 15.58 5.31 -0.79
N GLY A 9 15.35 3.99 -0.72
CA GLY A 9 14.78 3.23 -1.83
C GLY A 9 13.41 3.74 -2.25
N ILE A 10 12.57 4.11 -1.29
CA ILE A 10 11.23 4.67 -1.54
C ILE A 10 11.33 6.02 -2.26
N PHE A 11 12.17 6.93 -1.77
CA PHE A 11 12.33 8.26 -2.37
C PHE A 11 13.15 8.27 -3.67
N SER A 12 13.82 7.19 -4.02
CA SER A 12 14.57 7.05 -5.27
C SER A 12 13.78 6.42 -6.41
N ARG A 13 12.47 6.27 -6.28
CA ARG A 13 11.58 5.83 -7.35
C ARG A 13 11.56 6.86 -8.50
N GLU A 14 12.64 6.94 -9.26
CA GLU A 14 12.52 7.26 -10.67
C GLU A 14 12.23 5.98 -11.42
N ASN A 15 11.37 6.06 -12.42
CA ASN A 15 11.35 5.09 -13.49
C ASN A 15 12.79 4.87 -13.91
N VAL A 16 13.37 3.75 -13.49
CA VAL A 16 14.60 3.27 -14.08
C VAL A 16 14.22 3.00 -15.53
N ALA A 17 14.36 4.02 -16.38
CA ALA A 17 14.50 3.76 -17.79
C ALA A 17 15.64 2.74 -17.81
N THR A 18 15.32 1.52 -18.19
CA THR A 18 16.30 0.50 -18.52
C THR A 18 17.15 1.07 -19.62
N SER A 19 18.19 1.84 -19.23
CA SER A 19 19.30 2.08 -20.12
C SER A 19 19.83 0.68 -20.36
N GLU A 20 19.66 0.18 -21.60
CA GLU A 20 20.38 -0.99 -22.05
C GLU A 20 21.83 -0.73 -21.72
N ALA A 21 22.31 -1.37 -20.64
CA ALA A 21 23.69 -1.34 -20.29
C ALA A 21 24.41 -1.90 -21.53
N SER A 22 25.12 -1.04 -22.23
CA SER A 22 25.99 -1.46 -23.31
C SER A 22 26.98 -2.42 -22.66
N ALA A 23 26.71 -3.71 -22.82
CA ALA A 23 27.63 -4.75 -22.42
C ALA A 23 28.93 -4.48 -23.19
N ALA A 24 29.90 -3.88 -22.49
CA ALA A 24 31.23 -3.71 -23.03
C ALA A 24 31.69 -5.11 -23.47
N LYS A 25 31.92 -5.29 -24.76
CA LYS A 25 32.39 -6.55 -25.33
C LYS A 25 33.73 -6.85 -24.65
N ALA A 26 33.69 -7.75 -23.67
CA ALA A 26 34.88 -8.21 -22.98
C ALA A 26 35.80 -8.87 -24.01
N LYS A 27 37.04 -8.42 -24.06
CA LYS A 27 38.11 -9.12 -24.79
C LYS A 27 38.31 -10.48 -24.12
N THR A 28 38.21 -11.56 -24.89
CA THR A 28 38.07 -12.95 -24.48
C THR A 28 39.30 -13.64 -23.87
N SER A 29 40.26 -12.92 -23.30
CA SER A 29 41.50 -13.52 -22.75
C SER A 29 41.77 -13.23 -21.27
N ALA A 30 41.10 -12.30 -20.64
CA ALA A 30 41.34 -11.95 -19.24
C ALA A 30 40.34 -12.62 -18.27
N LYS A 31 40.84 -13.00 -17.07
CA LYS A 31 40.00 -13.52 -15.99
C LYS A 31 39.09 -12.41 -15.46
N THR A 32 37.79 -12.65 -15.48
CA THR A 32 36.77 -11.66 -15.05
C THR A 32 36.35 -11.92 -13.61
N LYS A 33 36.36 -10.91 -12.78
CA LYS A 33 35.86 -10.91 -11.40
C LYS A 33 34.63 -10.00 -11.31
N LEU A 34 33.46 -10.58 -11.13
CA LEU A 34 32.21 -9.85 -10.91
C LEU A 34 32.05 -9.60 -9.43
N ILE A 35 32.02 -8.36 -9.02
CA ILE A 35 31.83 -7.93 -7.64
C ILE A 35 30.39 -7.37 -7.56
N THR A 36 29.59 -7.89 -6.62
CA THR A 36 28.24 -7.40 -6.32
C THR A 36 28.15 -7.03 -4.86
N VAL A 37 27.58 -5.88 -4.56
CA VAL A 37 27.42 -5.37 -3.20
C VAL A 37 26.08 -4.67 -3.04
N ASN A 38 25.45 -4.84 -1.89
CA ASN A 38 24.19 -4.14 -1.57
C ASN A 38 24.52 -2.88 -0.78
N VAL A 39 24.37 -1.68 -1.41
CA VAL A 39 24.65 -0.38 -0.77
C VAL A 39 23.47 0.57 -0.99
N PRO A 40 22.49 0.51 -0.11
CA PRO A 40 21.27 1.31 -0.23
C PRO A 40 21.42 2.75 0.29
N VAL A 41 22.56 3.10 0.87
CA VAL A 41 22.82 4.43 1.47
C VAL A 41 23.27 5.50 0.47
N VAL A 42 23.42 5.15 -0.81
CA VAL A 42 23.82 6.05 -1.89
C VAL A 42 22.63 6.86 -2.38
N SER A 43 22.75 8.18 -2.45
CA SER A 43 21.70 9.09 -2.94
C SER A 43 21.70 9.18 -4.47
N ARG A 44 20.68 9.79 -5.08
CA ARG A 44 20.56 9.97 -6.54
C ARG A 44 21.72 10.75 -7.18
N ASP A 45 22.15 11.81 -6.49
CA ASP A 45 23.27 12.65 -6.89
C ASP A 45 24.63 12.02 -6.62
N GLU A 46 24.62 10.79 -6.08
CA GLU A 46 25.80 10.02 -5.73
C GLU A 46 25.89 8.75 -6.58
N VAL A 47 27.08 8.20 -6.65
CA VAL A 47 27.38 6.93 -7.27
C VAL A 47 28.33 6.13 -6.40
N LEU A 48 28.11 4.83 -6.33
CA LEU A 48 29.10 3.94 -5.71
C LEU A 48 30.24 3.68 -6.70
N CYS A 49 31.45 3.87 -6.25
CA CYS A 49 32.67 3.60 -7.00
C CYS A 49 33.51 2.53 -6.28
N ILE A 50 34.43 1.92 -7.01
CA ILE A 50 35.51 1.12 -6.48
C ILE A 50 36.83 1.83 -6.75
N ALA A 51 37.75 1.78 -5.79
CA ALA A 51 39.15 2.18 -5.91
C ALA A 51 40.02 1.07 -5.34
N GLY A 52 41.23 0.92 -5.85
CA GLY A 52 42.13 -0.14 -5.42
C GLY A 52 43.43 -0.15 -6.23
N ASP A 53 44.19 -1.23 -6.10
CA ASP A 53 45.41 -1.47 -6.87
C ASP A 53 45.19 -2.42 -8.05
N GLY A 54 43.96 -2.84 -8.29
CA GLY A 54 43.60 -3.70 -9.41
C GLY A 54 43.73 -3.02 -10.77
N GLU A 55 43.68 -3.82 -11.83
CA GLU A 55 43.79 -3.34 -13.21
C GLU A 55 42.69 -2.30 -13.52
N GLY A 56 43.09 -1.15 -14.09
CA GLY A 56 42.21 -0.04 -14.42
C GLY A 56 41.93 0.94 -13.27
N MET A 57 42.36 0.66 -12.03
CA MET A 57 42.14 1.51 -10.85
C MET A 57 43.29 2.50 -10.56
N ASP A 58 44.37 2.44 -11.37
CA ASP A 58 45.52 3.34 -11.30
C ASP A 58 46.08 3.49 -9.87
N ASN A 59 46.27 2.34 -9.21
CA ASN A 59 46.81 2.27 -7.86
C ASN A 59 46.16 3.30 -6.91
N TRP A 60 44.84 3.14 -6.69
CA TRP A 60 43.98 3.98 -5.83
C TRP A 60 43.71 5.39 -6.34
N ARG A 61 44.19 5.79 -7.51
CA ARG A 61 44.06 7.17 -8.03
C ARG A 61 42.78 7.36 -8.87
N LYS A 62 42.21 6.26 -9.34
CA LYS A 62 41.04 6.31 -10.23
C LYS A 62 39.83 5.64 -9.59
N LEU A 63 38.73 6.36 -9.54
CA LEU A 63 37.44 5.81 -9.16
C LEU A 63 36.73 5.21 -10.38
N ILE A 64 36.25 3.98 -10.24
CA ILE A 64 35.45 3.31 -11.28
C ILE A 64 34.01 3.18 -10.77
N PRO A 65 33.02 3.84 -11.41
CA PRO A 65 31.65 3.71 -11.01
C PRO A 65 31.10 2.30 -11.19
N LEU A 66 30.28 1.84 -10.26
CA LEU A 66 29.54 0.60 -10.34
C LEU A 66 28.19 0.83 -11.08
N ASP A 67 27.70 -0.22 -11.71
CA ASP A 67 26.39 -0.25 -12.31
C ASP A 67 25.31 -0.36 -11.21
N ASP A 68 24.33 0.55 -11.24
CA ASP A 68 23.21 0.68 -10.30
C ASP A 68 21.86 0.27 -10.90
N SER A 69 21.85 -0.38 -12.06
CA SER A 69 20.63 -0.81 -12.76
C SER A 69 19.69 -1.68 -11.90
N ASN A 70 20.24 -2.33 -10.89
CA ASN A 70 19.51 -3.15 -9.91
C ASN A 70 19.57 -2.55 -8.49
N PHE A 71 19.60 -1.22 -8.36
CA PHE A 71 19.63 -0.59 -7.03
C PHE A 71 18.61 -1.24 -6.07
N PRO A 72 18.97 -1.55 -4.81
CA PRO A 72 20.20 -1.17 -4.10
C PRO A 72 21.39 -2.08 -4.31
N GLN A 73 21.33 -3.04 -5.22
CA GLN A 73 22.46 -3.88 -5.60
C GLN A 73 23.31 -3.18 -6.67
N TRP A 74 24.60 -3.07 -6.39
CA TRP A 74 25.61 -2.51 -7.28
C TRP A 74 26.51 -3.60 -7.78
N LYS A 75 26.96 -3.50 -9.03
CA LYS A 75 27.83 -4.51 -9.64
C LYS A 75 28.92 -3.89 -10.50
N ILE A 76 30.06 -4.54 -10.55
CA ILE A 76 31.17 -4.21 -11.44
C ILE A 76 31.93 -5.47 -11.86
N ALA A 77 32.34 -5.52 -13.12
CA ALA A 77 33.23 -6.54 -13.65
C ALA A 77 34.65 -5.97 -13.78
N VAL A 78 35.56 -6.55 -13.05
CA VAL A 78 36.99 -6.18 -13.08
C VAL A 78 37.76 -7.28 -13.79
N GLN A 79 38.61 -6.90 -14.75
CA GLN A 79 39.54 -7.83 -15.39
C GLN A 79 40.80 -7.88 -14.54
N SER A 80 41.15 -9.05 -14.02
CA SER A 80 42.42 -9.20 -13.27
C SER A 80 42.83 -10.65 -13.22
N GLU A 81 44.07 -10.92 -13.53
CA GLU A 81 44.68 -12.26 -13.39
C GLU A 81 45.13 -12.52 -11.97
N GLU A 82 45.55 -11.47 -11.28
CA GLU A 82 46.05 -11.53 -9.90
C GLU A 82 44.99 -11.12 -8.88
N GLY A 83 45.28 -11.28 -7.60
CA GLY A 83 44.52 -10.69 -6.51
C GLY A 83 44.76 -9.19 -6.44
N PHE A 84 43.82 -8.45 -5.89
CA PHE A 84 43.94 -7.01 -5.68
C PHE A 84 43.22 -6.57 -4.42
N GLU A 85 43.67 -5.44 -3.88
CA GLU A 85 42.99 -4.76 -2.78
C GLU A 85 42.08 -3.66 -3.32
N TYR A 86 40.96 -3.45 -2.63
CA TYR A 86 39.99 -2.42 -3.03
C TYR A 86 39.16 -1.90 -1.85
N LYS A 87 38.53 -0.76 -2.05
CA LYS A 87 37.46 -0.20 -1.21
C LYS A 87 36.35 0.35 -2.06
N PHE A 88 35.16 0.38 -1.47
CA PHE A 88 34.08 1.13 -2.04
C PHE A 88 34.13 2.59 -1.60
N VAL A 89 33.68 3.48 -2.50
CA VAL A 89 33.72 4.92 -2.31
C VAL A 89 32.38 5.50 -2.79
N ILE A 90 31.74 6.32 -1.98
CA ILE A 90 30.61 7.12 -2.43
C ILE A 90 31.18 8.42 -2.99
N ALA A 91 30.85 8.72 -4.23
CA ALA A 91 31.29 9.91 -4.95
C ALA A 91 30.11 10.69 -5.51
N ASP A 92 30.32 11.95 -5.84
CA ASP A 92 29.35 12.73 -6.61
C ASP A 92 29.18 12.13 -8.01
N ARG A 93 27.95 11.94 -8.46
CA ARG A 93 27.64 11.23 -9.72
C ARG A 93 28.16 11.95 -10.96
N LYS A 94 28.23 13.28 -10.93
CA LYS A 94 28.63 14.09 -12.08
C LYS A 94 30.14 14.35 -12.13
N THR A 95 30.71 14.64 -10.98
CA THR A 95 32.10 15.08 -10.86
C THR A 95 33.07 13.99 -10.42
N LEU A 96 32.55 12.87 -9.90
CA LEU A 96 33.30 11.81 -9.22
C LEU A 96 34.12 12.31 -8.02
N ALA A 97 33.79 13.48 -7.47
CA ALA A 97 34.39 13.96 -6.25
C ALA A 97 34.04 13.02 -5.08
N VAL A 98 35.04 12.57 -4.34
CA VAL A 98 34.87 11.68 -3.19
C VAL A 98 34.04 12.35 -2.12
N LYS A 99 32.96 11.69 -1.69
CA LYS A 99 32.14 12.12 -0.55
C LYS A 99 32.40 11.29 0.70
N GLU A 100 32.58 9.97 0.54
CA GLU A 100 32.81 9.07 1.67
C GLU A 100 33.56 7.80 1.25
N TRP A 101 34.59 7.43 1.98
CA TRP A 101 35.24 6.12 1.89
C TRP A 101 34.54 5.13 2.82
N GLU A 102 34.42 3.87 2.42
CA GLU A 102 33.97 2.84 3.37
C GLU A 102 34.96 2.64 4.51
N GLY A 103 34.45 2.29 5.68
CA GLY A 103 35.21 2.03 6.88
C GLY A 103 35.99 0.69 6.84
N GLY A 104 36.82 0.47 7.86
CA GLY A 104 37.58 -0.77 8.06
C GLY A 104 38.80 -0.92 7.14
N GLU A 105 39.38 -2.11 7.13
CA GLU A 105 40.53 -2.47 6.32
C GLU A 105 40.16 -2.58 4.83
N ASN A 106 41.21 -2.56 3.96
CA ASN A 106 41.03 -2.81 2.55
C ASN A 106 40.39 -4.20 2.32
N ARG A 107 39.58 -4.30 1.30
CA ARG A 107 39.00 -5.57 0.87
C ARG A 107 40.02 -6.24 -0.06
N CYS A 108 40.10 -7.56 0.02
CA CYS A 108 40.97 -8.35 -0.85
C CYS A 108 40.11 -9.18 -1.82
N CYS A 109 40.38 -9.05 -3.09
CA CYS A 109 39.94 -9.98 -4.11
C CYS A 109 41.07 -10.97 -4.38
N LEU A 110 40.89 -12.22 -4.00
CA LEU A 110 41.98 -13.22 -4.14
C LEU A 110 42.20 -13.60 -5.62
N ALA A 111 43.41 -13.97 -5.95
CA ALA A 111 43.74 -14.60 -7.22
C ALA A 111 42.90 -15.87 -7.42
N SER A 112 42.49 -16.15 -8.65
CA SER A 112 41.69 -17.33 -8.97
C SER A 112 42.12 -17.86 -10.34
N ASP A 113 42.21 -19.19 -10.47
CA ASP A 113 42.48 -19.83 -11.74
C ASP A 113 41.25 -19.91 -12.66
N ASN A 114 40.06 -19.59 -12.13
CA ASN A 114 38.82 -19.58 -12.88
C ASN A 114 38.77 -18.38 -13.86
N LYS A 115 38.27 -18.60 -15.06
CA LYS A 115 38.02 -17.54 -16.05
C LYS A 115 37.00 -16.52 -15.58
N PHE A 116 36.10 -16.93 -14.70
CA PHE A 116 35.06 -16.11 -14.15
C PHE A 116 34.88 -16.39 -12.64
N THR A 117 34.95 -15.35 -11.83
CA THR A 117 34.77 -15.42 -10.37
C THR A 117 33.72 -14.42 -9.95
N VAL A 118 32.78 -14.84 -9.09
CA VAL A 118 31.73 -13.95 -8.54
C VAL A 118 32.00 -13.75 -7.05
N LEU A 119 32.08 -12.48 -6.64
CA LEU A 119 32.06 -12.08 -5.25
C LEU A 119 30.69 -11.44 -4.98
N SER A 120 29.82 -12.19 -4.31
CA SER A 120 28.46 -11.76 -3.94
C SER A 120 28.32 -11.66 -2.43
N ASP A 121 27.18 -11.12 -2.00
CA ASP A 121 26.78 -10.97 -0.60
C ASP A 121 27.76 -10.17 0.27
N ILE A 122 28.46 -9.24 -0.36
CA ILE A 122 29.37 -8.33 0.32
C ILE A 122 28.56 -7.29 1.09
N SER A 123 28.75 -7.23 2.42
CA SER A 123 28.18 -6.18 3.26
C SER A 123 28.97 -4.89 3.13
N HIS A 124 28.29 -3.77 2.94
CA HIS A 124 28.94 -2.46 2.93
C HIS A 124 29.39 -2.03 4.34
N ARG A 125 30.41 -1.19 4.41
CA ARG A 125 30.98 -0.65 5.64
C ARG A 125 30.84 0.88 5.74
N PHE A 126 29.88 1.46 5.02
CA PHE A 126 29.52 2.87 5.17
C PHE A 126 28.74 3.07 6.45
N GLY A 127 28.92 4.23 7.09
CA GLY A 127 28.16 4.60 8.26
C GLY A 127 26.66 4.68 8.00
N LEU A 128 25.87 4.51 9.05
CA LEU A 128 24.42 4.70 8.97
C LEU A 128 24.14 6.18 8.68
N ARG A 129 23.88 6.51 7.42
CA ARG A 129 23.34 7.82 7.05
C ARG A 129 21.88 7.85 7.47
N ARG A 130 21.61 8.43 8.63
CA ARG A 130 20.24 8.56 9.13
C ARG A 130 19.44 9.45 8.20
N TRP A 131 18.50 8.85 7.49
CA TRP A 131 17.49 9.62 6.80
C TRP A 131 16.63 10.37 7.84
N ARG A 132 16.35 11.64 7.56
CA ARG A 132 15.44 12.46 8.35
C ARG A 132 14.44 13.07 7.40
N GLY A 133 13.17 12.90 7.71
CA GLY A 133 12.07 13.47 6.96
C GLY A 133 10.93 13.82 7.88
N ALA A 134 10.15 14.79 7.47
CA ALA A 134 8.90 15.17 8.13
C ALA A 134 7.72 14.81 7.23
N GLY A 135 6.56 14.63 7.83
CA GLY A 135 5.32 14.37 7.10
C GLY A 135 4.10 14.69 7.95
N THR A 136 2.97 14.81 7.29
CA THR A 136 1.67 15.04 7.93
C THR A 136 0.79 13.82 7.73
N ALA A 137 0.09 13.39 8.80
CA ALA A 137 -1.00 12.44 8.70
C ALA A 137 -2.32 13.21 8.58
N ILE A 138 -3.08 12.95 7.53
CA ILE A 138 -4.32 13.66 7.26
C ILE A 138 -5.33 12.74 6.57
N PRO A 139 -6.60 12.70 7.03
CA PRO A 139 -7.65 12.00 6.31
C PRO A 139 -8.04 12.78 5.05
N VAL A 140 -8.26 12.11 3.93
CA VAL A 140 -8.71 12.76 2.69
C VAL A 140 -10.00 13.53 2.91
N PHE A 141 -10.97 12.94 3.60
CA PHE A 141 -12.27 13.55 3.86
C PHE A 141 -12.22 14.85 4.68
N SER A 142 -11.11 15.14 5.37
CA SER A 142 -10.94 16.38 6.15
C SER A 142 -10.35 17.53 5.33
N LEU A 143 -9.88 17.25 4.12
CA LEU A 143 -9.41 18.30 3.22
C LEU A 143 -10.59 19.16 2.77
N ARG A 144 -10.32 20.46 2.59
CA ARG A 144 -11.31 21.42 2.08
C ARG A 144 -10.66 22.29 1.02
N SER A 145 -11.34 22.43 -0.10
CA SER A 145 -10.93 23.31 -1.18
C SER A 145 -12.13 23.96 -1.86
N GLU A 146 -11.88 24.85 -2.79
CA GLU A 146 -12.93 25.46 -3.62
C GLU A 146 -13.48 24.47 -4.66
N ASP A 147 -12.74 23.40 -4.92
CA ASP A 147 -13.06 22.43 -5.97
C ASP A 147 -13.78 21.19 -5.43
N ASP A 148 -13.75 20.95 -4.10
CA ASP A 148 -14.41 19.82 -3.47
C ASP A 148 -15.95 19.96 -3.45
N PHE A 149 -16.64 18.86 -3.17
CA PHE A 149 -18.11 18.83 -3.12
C PHE A 149 -18.59 18.42 -1.71
N GLY A 150 -18.31 19.27 -0.72
CA GLY A 150 -18.70 19.10 0.66
C GLY A 150 -17.86 18.13 1.47
N VAL A 151 -16.89 17.46 0.85
CA VAL A 151 -15.94 16.53 1.48
C VAL A 151 -14.64 16.56 0.67
N GLY A 152 -13.49 16.36 1.33
CA GLY A 152 -12.23 16.28 0.62
C GLY A 152 -12.16 15.12 -0.37
N GLU A 153 -11.59 15.36 -1.53
CA GLU A 153 -11.52 14.47 -2.69
C GLU A 153 -10.07 14.11 -3.01
N PHE A 154 -9.84 13.07 -3.82
CA PHE A 154 -8.47 12.68 -4.15
C PHE A 154 -7.68 13.80 -4.83
N LEU A 155 -8.29 14.59 -5.71
CA LEU A 155 -7.58 15.67 -6.39
C LEU A 155 -7.19 16.84 -5.46
N ASP A 156 -7.82 17.00 -4.31
CA ASP A 156 -7.43 17.98 -3.29
C ASP A 156 -6.07 17.66 -2.68
N LEU A 157 -5.67 16.39 -2.69
CA LEU A 157 -4.34 15.98 -2.26
C LEU A 157 -3.21 16.66 -3.03
N LYS A 158 -3.44 17.11 -4.28
CA LYS A 158 -2.42 17.88 -5.03
C LYS A 158 -2.09 19.20 -4.34
N LYS A 159 -3.09 19.89 -3.79
CA LYS A 159 -2.89 21.11 -3.01
C LYS A 159 -2.13 20.82 -1.71
N MET A 160 -2.42 19.66 -1.11
CA MET A 160 -1.70 19.19 0.08
C MET A 160 -0.25 18.80 -0.23
N VAL A 161 0.01 18.22 -1.40
CA VAL A 161 1.36 17.93 -1.91
C VAL A 161 2.15 19.23 -2.12
N ASP A 162 1.56 20.25 -2.73
CA ASP A 162 2.20 21.55 -2.90
C ASP A 162 2.54 22.21 -1.55
N TRP A 163 1.66 22.07 -0.58
CA TRP A 163 1.93 22.54 0.77
C TRP A 163 3.07 21.77 1.44
N ALA A 164 3.09 20.44 1.30
CA ALA A 164 4.16 19.59 1.83
C ALA A 164 5.52 19.96 1.21
N GLU A 165 5.59 20.12 -0.12
CA GLU A 165 6.81 20.58 -0.82
C GLU A 165 7.31 21.91 -0.27
N LYS A 166 6.43 22.91 -0.16
CA LYS A 166 6.76 24.26 0.33
C LYS A 166 7.23 24.27 1.77
N THR A 167 6.78 23.34 2.60
CA THR A 167 7.15 23.24 4.02
C THR A 167 8.29 22.26 4.27
N GLY A 168 8.89 21.69 3.21
CA GLY A 168 10.00 20.73 3.31
C GLY A 168 9.58 19.36 3.83
N GLN A 169 8.30 19.03 3.78
CA GLN A 169 7.80 17.71 4.10
C GLN A 169 7.88 16.78 2.87
N CYS A 170 8.10 15.51 3.12
CA CYS A 170 8.29 14.52 2.07
C CYS A 170 7.33 13.31 2.19
N ILE A 171 6.46 13.30 3.20
CA ILE A 171 5.49 12.22 3.41
C ILE A 171 4.11 12.83 3.71
N LEU A 172 3.09 12.34 3.00
CA LEU A 172 1.69 12.49 3.38
C LEU A 172 1.13 11.12 3.76
N GLN A 173 0.77 10.92 5.02
CA GLN A 173 0.10 9.72 5.48
C GLN A 173 -1.40 9.92 5.42
N LEU A 174 -2.09 9.08 4.66
CA LEU A 174 -3.54 9.08 4.58
C LEU A 174 -4.13 8.08 5.56
N LEU A 175 -5.34 8.34 6.07
CA LEU A 175 -6.17 7.32 6.69
C LEU A 175 -6.70 6.35 5.62
N PRO A 176 -7.32 5.22 6.03
CA PRO A 176 -7.85 4.26 5.05
C PRO A 176 -8.76 4.92 4.02
N ILE A 177 -8.58 4.54 2.76
CA ILE A 177 -9.29 5.12 1.61
C ILE A 177 -10.26 4.16 0.95
N ASN A 178 -10.36 2.95 1.50
CA ASN A 178 -11.24 1.92 0.97
C ASN A 178 -12.72 2.27 1.20
N ASP A 179 -13.57 1.67 0.40
CA ASP A 179 -15.02 1.84 0.52
C ASP A 179 -15.55 1.27 1.84
N THR A 180 -16.35 2.08 2.53
CA THR A 180 -17.02 1.73 3.81
C THR A 180 -18.54 1.82 3.69
N THR A 181 -19.06 2.03 2.47
CA THR A 181 -20.50 2.25 2.24
C THR A 181 -21.31 0.98 2.46
N MET A 182 -22.09 0.94 3.53
CA MET A 182 -22.94 -0.21 3.89
C MET A 182 -24.38 0.16 4.21
N THR A 183 -24.56 1.25 4.96
CA THR A 183 -25.86 1.67 5.47
C THR A 183 -26.44 2.87 4.70
N GLY A 184 -25.59 3.63 4.02
CA GLY A 184 -25.94 4.91 3.41
C GLY A 184 -26.15 6.02 4.44
N THR A 185 -25.71 5.81 5.69
CA THR A 185 -25.81 6.76 6.80
C THR A 185 -24.44 7.31 7.20
N TRP A 186 -24.42 8.23 8.16
CA TRP A 186 -23.17 8.78 8.71
C TRP A 186 -22.25 7.71 9.33
N GLU A 187 -22.76 6.54 9.70
CA GLU A 187 -21.96 5.42 10.23
C GLU A 187 -20.91 4.94 9.23
N ASP A 188 -21.18 5.10 7.93
CA ASP A 188 -20.26 4.75 6.85
C ASP A 188 -19.03 5.68 6.78
N SER A 189 -19.01 6.78 7.55
CA SER A 189 -17.86 7.70 7.60
C SER A 189 -16.64 7.14 8.35
N TYR A 190 -16.79 6.02 9.08
CA TYR A 190 -15.70 5.40 9.83
C TYR A 190 -14.75 4.63 8.91
N PRO A 191 -13.50 5.12 8.70
CA PRO A 191 -12.64 4.62 7.62
C PRO A 191 -12.07 3.22 7.86
N TYR A 192 -12.11 2.71 9.11
CA TYR A 192 -11.58 1.39 9.45
C TYR A 192 -12.58 0.24 9.29
N ASN A 193 -13.83 0.53 8.95
CA ASN A 193 -14.87 -0.48 8.74
C ASN A 193 -15.07 -0.77 7.24
N ALA A 194 -14.03 -1.26 6.57
CA ALA A 194 -14.02 -1.45 5.13
C ALA A 194 -15.10 -2.42 4.64
N ASN A 195 -15.88 -1.98 3.68
CA ASN A 195 -16.81 -2.80 2.88
C ASN A 195 -16.03 -3.64 1.85
N SER A 196 -14.94 -3.10 1.33
CA SER A 196 -14.03 -3.79 0.43
C SER A 196 -12.60 -3.36 0.71
N THR A 197 -11.66 -4.31 0.76
CA THR A 197 -10.25 -4.00 0.91
C THR A 197 -9.56 -3.60 -0.40
N PHE A 198 -10.27 -3.65 -1.51
CA PHE A 198 -9.80 -3.32 -2.85
C PHE A 198 -10.42 -2.04 -3.42
N ALA A 199 -11.73 -1.88 -3.25
CA ALA A 199 -12.47 -0.74 -3.79
C ALA A 199 -12.15 0.54 -3.04
N LEU A 200 -12.07 1.65 -3.77
CA LEU A 200 -11.89 2.99 -3.24
C LEU A 200 -13.26 3.61 -2.87
N HIS A 201 -13.29 4.42 -1.81
CA HIS A 201 -14.53 5.01 -1.33
C HIS A 201 -15.09 6.04 -2.33
N PRO A 202 -16.35 5.88 -2.79
CA PRO A 202 -16.95 6.75 -3.80
C PRO A 202 -16.98 8.24 -3.44
N GLN A 203 -17.00 8.58 -2.15
CA GLN A 203 -17.01 9.98 -1.71
C GLN A 203 -15.77 10.78 -2.15
N PHE A 204 -14.63 10.10 -2.42
CA PHE A 204 -13.37 10.76 -2.78
C PHE A 204 -13.28 11.12 -4.27
N VAL A 205 -14.28 10.77 -5.09
CA VAL A 205 -14.27 11.09 -6.51
C VAL A 205 -14.48 12.59 -6.73
N ASN A 206 -13.63 13.20 -7.54
CA ASN A 206 -13.88 14.54 -8.07
C ASN A 206 -14.89 14.45 -9.23
N LEU A 207 -16.02 15.10 -9.07
CA LEU A 207 -17.15 14.99 -9.98
C LEU A 207 -16.86 15.55 -11.37
N LYS A 208 -16.15 16.68 -11.45
CA LYS A 208 -15.79 17.31 -12.75
C LYS A 208 -14.86 16.39 -13.54
N ALA A 209 -13.84 15.86 -12.90
CA ALA A 209 -12.90 14.92 -13.52
C ALA A 209 -13.58 13.60 -13.92
N ALA A 210 -14.71 13.26 -13.30
CA ALA A 210 -15.54 12.11 -13.69
C ALA A 210 -16.56 12.43 -14.81
N GLY A 211 -16.57 13.66 -15.32
CA GLY A 211 -17.39 14.07 -16.45
C GLY A 211 -18.74 14.71 -16.06
N VAL A 212 -18.93 15.07 -14.80
CA VAL A 212 -20.08 15.85 -14.36
C VAL A 212 -19.96 17.27 -14.89
N VAL A 213 -21.03 17.79 -15.51
CA VAL A 213 -21.08 19.14 -16.05
C VAL A 213 -21.53 20.11 -14.96
N GLU A 214 -20.78 21.17 -14.76
CA GLU A 214 -21.12 22.23 -13.81
C GLU A 214 -22.32 23.03 -14.31
N SER A 215 -23.47 22.84 -13.68
CA SER A 215 -24.66 23.68 -13.86
C SER A 215 -24.73 24.75 -12.76
N LYS A 216 -25.73 25.65 -12.84
CA LYS A 216 -26.01 26.59 -11.75
C LYS A 216 -26.41 25.87 -10.47
N GLU A 217 -27.19 24.82 -10.60
CA GLU A 217 -27.65 23.98 -9.51
C GLU A 217 -26.48 23.24 -8.86
N TYR A 218 -25.54 22.70 -9.67
CA TYR A 218 -24.32 22.10 -9.19
C TYR A 218 -23.52 23.07 -8.30
N LYS A 219 -23.31 24.32 -8.80
CA LYS A 219 -22.54 25.32 -8.06
C LYS A 219 -23.22 25.77 -6.78
N ALA A 220 -24.55 25.93 -6.81
CA ALA A 220 -25.31 26.29 -5.62
C ALA A 220 -25.23 25.21 -4.55
N LEU A 221 -25.37 23.93 -4.94
CA LEU A 221 -25.27 22.80 -4.03
C LEU A 221 -23.85 22.63 -3.49
N GLN A 222 -22.83 22.79 -4.34
CA GLN A 222 -21.42 22.76 -3.92
C GLN A 222 -21.15 23.84 -2.87
N GLN A 223 -21.58 25.09 -3.12
CA GLN A 223 -21.42 26.18 -2.15
C GLN A 223 -22.13 25.89 -0.83
N GLU A 224 -23.36 25.36 -0.90
CA GLU A 224 -24.13 25.02 0.29
C GLU A 224 -23.40 23.95 1.12
N LEU A 225 -22.99 22.84 0.51
CA LEU A 225 -22.29 21.76 1.19
C LEU A 225 -20.93 22.21 1.75
N ASN A 226 -20.20 23.06 1.01
CA ASN A 226 -18.92 23.59 1.44
C ASN A 226 -19.04 24.64 2.56
N SER A 227 -20.20 25.23 2.75
CA SER A 227 -20.46 26.19 3.84
C SER A 227 -20.77 25.53 5.18
N LEU A 228 -21.03 24.24 5.20
CA LEU A 228 -21.37 23.50 6.42
C LEU A 228 -20.15 23.41 7.35
N SER A 229 -20.39 23.54 8.65
CA SER A 229 -19.35 23.40 9.70
C SER A 229 -18.86 21.98 9.89
N GLN A 230 -19.64 21.01 9.44
CA GLN A 230 -19.35 19.57 9.47
C GLN A 230 -19.70 18.95 8.13
N VAL A 231 -19.04 17.86 7.78
CA VAL A 231 -19.38 17.10 6.58
C VAL A 231 -20.74 16.41 6.77
N ASP A 232 -21.67 16.69 5.89
CA ASP A 232 -22.93 15.94 5.78
C ASP A 232 -22.72 14.73 4.86
N TYR A 233 -22.18 13.65 5.42
CA TYR A 233 -21.81 12.45 4.66
C TYR A 233 -22.97 11.85 3.88
N GLU A 234 -24.17 11.81 4.46
CA GLU A 234 -25.35 11.23 3.82
C GLU A 234 -25.74 12.04 2.59
N ARG A 235 -25.82 13.36 2.74
CA ARG A 235 -26.18 14.25 1.64
C ARG A 235 -25.12 14.28 0.56
N VAL A 236 -23.85 14.37 0.95
CA VAL A 236 -22.72 14.34 0.01
C VAL A 236 -22.74 13.07 -0.83
N ASN A 237 -22.85 11.90 -0.20
CA ASN A 237 -22.84 10.62 -0.91
C ASN A 237 -24.06 10.46 -1.82
N ASN A 238 -25.24 10.86 -1.38
CA ASN A 238 -26.47 10.81 -2.17
C ASN A 238 -26.39 11.71 -3.41
N GLU A 239 -25.99 12.97 -3.24
CA GLU A 239 -25.91 13.92 -4.35
C GLU A 239 -24.77 13.56 -5.31
N LYS A 240 -23.61 13.12 -4.81
CA LYS A 240 -22.52 12.63 -5.68
C LYS A 240 -22.99 11.43 -6.51
N THR A 241 -23.65 10.47 -5.89
CA THR A 241 -24.15 9.28 -6.59
C THR A 241 -25.14 9.66 -7.71
N LYS A 242 -26.05 10.60 -7.45
CA LYS A 242 -26.99 11.10 -8.45
C LYS A 242 -26.27 11.76 -9.63
N LEU A 243 -25.34 12.68 -9.35
CA LEU A 243 -24.57 13.37 -10.36
C LEU A 243 -23.66 12.43 -11.17
N LEU A 244 -23.08 11.42 -10.52
CA LEU A 244 -22.29 10.38 -11.18
C LEU A 244 -23.15 9.50 -12.10
N ARG A 245 -24.38 9.16 -11.72
CA ARG A 245 -25.30 8.44 -12.62
C ARG A 245 -25.67 9.27 -13.85
N GLU A 246 -25.85 10.58 -13.71
CA GLU A 246 -26.05 11.46 -14.86
C GLU A 246 -24.83 11.53 -15.78
N ALA A 247 -23.63 11.61 -15.21
CA ALA A 247 -22.38 11.58 -15.96
C ALA A 247 -22.18 10.22 -16.67
N PHE A 248 -22.45 9.12 -15.97
CA PHE A 248 -22.43 7.77 -16.53
C PHE A 248 -23.33 7.65 -17.75
N ALA A 249 -24.60 8.03 -17.64
CA ALA A 249 -25.54 7.97 -18.76
C ALA A 249 -25.06 8.74 -20.00
N LYS A 250 -24.34 9.87 -19.78
CA LYS A 250 -23.87 10.73 -20.89
C LYS A 250 -22.53 10.28 -21.49
N THR A 251 -21.64 9.68 -20.68
CA THR A 251 -20.23 9.50 -21.08
C THR A 251 -19.82 8.04 -21.25
N PHE A 252 -20.50 7.10 -20.59
CA PHE A 252 -20.07 5.72 -20.51
C PHE A 252 -19.96 5.01 -21.86
N ALA A 253 -20.92 5.25 -22.78
CA ALA A 253 -20.91 4.64 -24.12
C ALA A 253 -19.62 4.93 -24.92
N LYS A 254 -18.99 6.10 -24.66
CA LYS A 254 -17.69 6.46 -25.24
C LYS A 254 -16.54 5.91 -24.41
N LEU A 255 -16.61 6.07 -23.09
CA LEU A 255 -15.57 5.66 -22.14
C LEU A 255 -15.30 4.14 -22.23
N SER A 256 -16.35 3.32 -22.24
CA SER A 256 -16.25 1.85 -22.28
C SER A 256 -15.49 1.31 -23.50
N LYS A 257 -15.34 2.10 -24.55
CA LYS A 257 -14.60 1.75 -25.77
C LYS A 257 -13.12 2.08 -25.69
N THR A 258 -12.69 2.89 -24.71
CA THR A 258 -11.30 3.32 -24.58
C THR A 258 -10.40 2.18 -24.13
N VAL A 259 -9.13 2.23 -24.57
CA VAL A 259 -8.10 1.25 -24.18
C VAL A 259 -7.90 1.27 -22.68
N ALA A 260 -7.85 2.47 -22.06
CA ALA A 260 -7.63 2.64 -20.62
C ALA A 260 -8.73 1.98 -19.78
N TYR A 261 -10.02 2.19 -20.13
CA TYR A 261 -11.12 1.58 -19.40
C TYR A 261 -11.08 0.05 -19.52
N LYS A 262 -10.88 -0.46 -20.74
CA LYS A 262 -10.80 -1.91 -20.97
C LYS A 262 -9.64 -2.56 -20.21
N ALA A 263 -8.48 -1.91 -20.19
CA ALA A 263 -7.32 -2.38 -19.44
C ALA A 263 -7.60 -2.40 -17.93
N PHE A 264 -8.24 -1.35 -17.38
CA PHE A 264 -8.65 -1.30 -15.98
C PHE A 264 -9.60 -2.44 -15.62
N ILE A 265 -10.65 -2.67 -16.42
CA ILE A 265 -11.60 -3.76 -16.17
C ILE A 265 -10.88 -5.11 -16.20
N ALA A 266 -10.02 -5.35 -17.20
CA ALA A 266 -9.30 -6.62 -17.34
C ALA A 266 -8.35 -6.88 -16.16
N ALA A 267 -7.64 -5.84 -15.71
CA ALA A 267 -6.68 -5.96 -14.61
C ALA A 267 -7.35 -6.15 -13.22
N ASN A 268 -8.59 -5.68 -13.05
CA ASN A 268 -9.27 -5.66 -11.76
C ASN A 268 -10.47 -6.60 -11.68
N LYS A 269 -10.75 -7.40 -12.70
CA LYS A 269 -11.96 -8.20 -12.85
C LYS A 269 -12.28 -9.06 -11.62
N GLU A 270 -11.26 -9.67 -11.01
CA GLU A 270 -11.42 -10.64 -9.91
C GLU A 270 -12.07 -10.05 -8.67
N TRP A 271 -11.78 -8.79 -8.36
CA TRP A 271 -12.37 -8.11 -7.20
C TRP A 271 -13.49 -7.14 -7.60
N LEU A 272 -13.39 -6.52 -8.79
CA LEU A 272 -14.29 -5.44 -9.20
C LEU A 272 -15.69 -5.93 -9.55
N GLU A 273 -15.83 -7.05 -10.27
CA GLU A 273 -17.15 -7.63 -10.58
C GLU A 273 -17.90 -8.08 -9.31
N PRO A 274 -17.28 -8.86 -8.37
CA PRO A 274 -17.92 -9.17 -7.10
C PRO A 274 -18.30 -7.93 -6.29
N TYR A 275 -17.43 -6.91 -6.24
CA TYR A 275 -17.73 -5.65 -5.55
C TYR A 275 -18.94 -4.93 -6.17
N ALA A 276 -18.95 -4.77 -7.50
CA ALA A 276 -20.06 -4.10 -8.19
C ALA A 276 -21.39 -4.82 -7.99
N VAL A 277 -21.40 -6.15 -8.09
CA VAL A 277 -22.59 -6.97 -7.82
C VAL A 277 -23.02 -6.85 -6.35
N PHE A 278 -22.06 -6.85 -5.41
CA PHE A 278 -22.37 -6.64 -4.00
C PHE A 278 -23.07 -5.29 -3.77
N CYS A 279 -22.57 -4.21 -4.36
CA CYS A 279 -23.18 -2.89 -4.27
C CYS A 279 -24.61 -2.90 -4.83
N CYS A 280 -24.83 -3.49 -5.99
CA CYS A 280 -26.17 -3.63 -6.59
C CYS A 280 -27.13 -4.42 -5.68
N LEU A 281 -26.66 -5.52 -5.10
CA LEU A 281 -27.46 -6.35 -4.19
C LEU A 281 -27.77 -5.59 -2.89
N ARG A 282 -26.77 -4.94 -2.28
CA ARG A 282 -26.95 -4.09 -1.10
C ARG A 282 -28.05 -3.06 -1.35
N ASP A 283 -27.98 -2.34 -2.46
CA ASP A 283 -28.92 -1.29 -2.81
C ASP A 283 -30.33 -1.86 -3.10
N SER A 284 -30.42 -2.98 -3.81
CA SER A 284 -31.68 -3.66 -4.12
C SER A 284 -32.36 -4.26 -2.89
N PHE A 285 -31.61 -4.82 -1.96
CA PHE A 285 -32.15 -5.38 -0.71
C PHE A 285 -32.24 -4.36 0.42
N GLY A 286 -31.69 -3.16 0.26
CA GLY A 286 -31.64 -2.10 1.28
C GLY A 286 -30.79 -2.47 2.50
N THR A 287 -29.85 -3.38 2.36
CA THR A 287 -28.96 -3.84 3.44
C THR A 287 -27.71 -4.53 2.92
N ALA A 288 -26.56 -4.29 3.58
CA ALA A 288 -25.33 -5.02 3.33
C ALA A 288 -25.29 -6.40 4.02
N GLU A 289 -26.26 -6.73 4.86
CA GLU A 289 -26.34 -8.05 5.49
C GLU A 289 -26.66 -9.13 4.45
N PHE A 290 -25.62 -9.64 3.79
CA PHE A 290 -25.76 -10.62 2.71
C PHE A 290 -26.50 -11.91 3.14
N ALA A 291 -26.53 -12.25 4.41
CA ALA A 291 -27.34 -13.36 4.93
C ALA A 291 -28.84 -13.18 4.59
N LYS A 292 -29.31 -11.93 4.40
CA LYS A 292 -30.70 -11.59 4.03
C LYS A 292 -30.95 -11.59 2.52
N TRP A 293 -29.94 -11.82 1.67
CA TRP A 293 -30.04 -11.71 0.21
C TRP A 293 -30.58 -12.97 -0.50
N LYS A 294 -31.37 -13.78 0.19
CA LYS A 294 -32.03 -14.97 -0.39
C LYS A 294 -31.04 -15.87 -1.15
N THR A 295 -31.20 -16.01 -2.46
CA THR A 295 -30.33 -16.82 -3.33
C THR A 295 -28.89 -16.34 -3.38
N TYR A 296 -28.62 -15.06 -3.07
CA TYR A 296 -27.28 -14.45 -3.07
C TYR A 296 -26.64 -14.42 -1.69
N ALA A 297 -27.28 -14.94 -0.65
CA ALA A 297 -26.72 -15.01 0.71
C ALA A 297 -25.36 -15.73 0.76
N LYS A 298 -25.17 -16.71 -0.10
CA LYS A 298 -23.89 -17.39 -0.29
C LYS A 298 -23.30 -17.01 -1.63
N TYR A 299 -22.05 -16.54 -1.60
CA TYR A 299 -21.29 -16.20 -2.80
C TYR A 299 -21.15 -17.40 -3.74
N SER A 300 -21.21 -17.12 -5.01
CA SER A 300 -20.88 -18.05 -6.09
C SER A 300 -20.46 -17.27 -7.33
N ALA A 301 -19.31 -17.59 -7.90
CA ALA A 301 -18.81 -16.94 -9.11
C ALA A 301 -19.82 -17.01 -10.25
N SER A 302 -20.49 -18.16 -10.43
CA SER A 302 -21.51 -18.34 -11.49
C SER A 302 -22.75 -17.46 -11.28
N LYS A 303 -23.17 -17.21 -10.01
CA LYS A 303 -24.27 -16.28 -9.70
C LYS A 303 -23.85 -14.84 -9.96
N VAL A 304 -22.62 -14.46 -9.64
CA VAL A 304 -22.08 -13.13 -9.93
C VAL A 304 -22.04 -12.91 -11.44
N GLU A 305 -21.50 -13.85 -12.20
CA GLU A 305 -21.45 -13.76 -13.66
C GLU A 305 -22.84 -13.64 -14.30
N LYS A 306 -23.79 -14.43 -13.81
CA LYS A 306 -25.20 -14.33 -14.23
C LYS A 306 -25.77 -12.96 -13.90
N TYR A 307 -25.56 -12.46 -12.68
CA TYR A 307 -26.05 -11.13 -12.27
C TYR A 307 -25.45 -10.03 -13.14
N CYS A 308 -24.14 -10.08 -13.42
CA CYS A 308 -23.48 -9.15 -14.33
C CYS A 308 -24.11 -9.13 -15.73
N SER A 309 -24.55 -10.28 -16.24
CA SER A 309 -25.19 -10.36 -17.56
C SER A 309 -26.63 -9.81 -17.56
N GLU A 310 -27.37 -10.01 -16.47
CA GLU A 310 -28.78 -9.61 -16.33
C GLU A 310 -28.93 -8.13 -15.91
N HIS A 311 -27.95 -7.56 -15.19
CA HIS A 311 -27.97 -6.21 -14.62
C HIS A 311 -26.76 -5.38 -15.03
N ARG A 312 -26.37 -5.48 -16.30
CA ARG A 312 -25.11 -4.93 -16.83
C ARG A 312 -24.95 -3.44 -16.57
N GLU A 313 -26.00 -2.65 -16.73
CA GLU A 313 -25.96 -1.20 -16.57
C GLU A 313 -25.62 -0.78 -15.13
N ASP A 314 -26.22 -1.41 -14.13
CA ASP A 314 -25.95 -1.10 -12.72
C ASP A 314 -24.55 -1.54 -12.31
N VAL A 315 -24.11 -2.72 -12.76
CA VAL A 315 -22.75 -3.20 -12.53
C VAL A 315 -21.72 -2.26 -13.18
N ASP A 316 -21.97 -1.86 -14.43
CA ASP A 316 -21.08 -0.93 -15.15
C ASP A 316 -21.01 0.45 -14.48
N PHE A 317 -22.07 0.89 -13.80
CA PHE A 317 -22.02 2.14 -13.04
C PHE A 317 -21.00 2.07 -11.89
N HIS A 318 -20.98 1.01 -11.10
CA HIS A 318 -19.99 0.86 -10.05
C HIS A 318 -18.58 0.71 -10.60
N CYS A 319 -18.42 -0.01 -11.71
CA CYS A 319 -17.13 -0.09 -12.42
C CYS A 319 -16.66 1.28 -12.94
N PHE A 320 -17.58 2.10 -13.45
CA PHE A 320 -17.29 3.46 -13.90
C PHE A 320 -16.79 4.35 -12.75
N VAL A 321 -17.41 4.28 -11.59
CA VAL A 321 -17.00 5.04 -10.41
C VAL A 321 -15.60 4.63 -9.97
N GLN A 322 -15.33 3.34 -9.87
CA GLN A 322 -14.02 2.82 -9.46
C GLN A 322 -12.92 3.18 -10.47
N PHE A 323 -13.22 3.17 -11.77
CA PHE A 323 -12.28 3.61 -12.79
C PHE A 323 -11.86 5.08 -12.61
N HIS A 324 -12.82 5.97 -12.31
CA HIS A 324 -12.51 7.37 -12.10
C HIS A 324 -11.71 7.61 -10.81
N LEU A 325 -12.01 6.89 -9.74
CA LEU A 325 -11.28 6.92 -8.49
C LEU A 325 -9.83 6.47 -8.69
N ASP A 326 -9.64 5.32 -9.34
CA ASP A 326 -8.32 4.77 -9.67
C ASP A 326 -7.46 5.78 -10.46
N ARG A 327 -8.02 6.37 -11.50
CA ARG A 327 -7.32 7.37 -12.31
C ARG A 327 -6.95 8.62 -11.52
N GLN A 328 -7.88 9.14 -10.72
CA GLN A 328 -7.65 10.37 -9.95
C GLN A 328 -6.59 10.16 -8.87
N LEU A 329 -6.62 9.02 -8.19
CA LEU A 329 -5.60 8.71 -7.18
C LEU A 329 -4.23 8.44 -7.82
N SER A 330 -4.18 7.71 -8.94
CA SER A 330 -2.94 7.50 -9.69
C SER A 330 -2.31 8.82 -10.16
N GLU A 331 -3.13 9.75 -10.65
CA GLU A 331 -2.70 11.10 -11.05
C GLU A 331 -2.11 11.88 -9.85
N VAL A 332 -2.69 11.73 -8.66
CA VAL A 332 -2.15 12.32 -7.43
C VAL A 332 -0.82 11.70 -7.05
N CYS A 333 -0.68 10.38 -7.16
CA CYS A 333 0.58 9.69 -6.86
C CYS A 333 1.71 10.17 -7.79
N GLU A 334 1.46 10.23 -9.09
CA GLU A 334 2.42 10.75 -10.06
C GLU A 334 2.81 12.20 -9.75
N TYR A 335 1.82 13.03 -9.41
CA TYR A 335 2.06 14.41 -9.01
C TYR A 335 2.91 14.51 -7.75
N ALA A 336 2.59 13.75 -6.72
CA ALA A 336 3.35 13.70 -5.48
C ALA A 336 4.81 13.29 -5.72
N HIS A 337 5.03 12.25 -6.53
CA HIS A 337 6.37 11.81 -6.89
C HIS A 337 7.16 12.90 -7.64
N SER A 338 6.50 13.65 -8.55
CA SER A 338 7.15 14.77 -9.27
C SER A 338 7.64 15.87 -8.34
N LYS A 339 7.03 15.99 -7.14
CA LYS A 339 7.36 16.97 -6.09
C LYS A 339 8.28 16.41 -4.99
N GLY A 340 8.70 15.15 -5.09
CA GLY A 340 9.52 14.49 -4.07
C GLY A 340 8.74 14.17 -2.79
N VAL A 341 7.44 14.10 -2.86
CA VAL A 341 6.53 13.69 -1.78
C VAL A 341 6.03 12.28 -2.05
N ILE A 342 6.01 11.44 -1.04
CA ILE A 342 5.41 10.10 -1.12
C ILE A 342 4.09 10.04 -0.37
N LEU A 343 3.21 9.14 -0.83
CA LEU A 343 1.98 8.81 -0.14
C LEU A 343 2.17 7.56 0.71
N LYS A 344 1.80 7.66 1.98
CA LYS A 344 1.81 6.54 2.92
C LYS A 344 0.38 6.16 3.26
N GLY A 345 -0.02 4.95 2.90
CA GLY A 345 -1.34 4.41 3.19
C GLY A 345 -1.49 3.89 4.61
N ASP A 346 -2.74 3.76 5.05
CA ASP A 346 -3.11 3.11 6.30
C ASP A 346 -3.98 1.89 5.99
N LEU A 347 -3.57 0.73 6.48
CA LEU A 347 -4.26 -0.53 6.25
C LEU A 347 -4.99 -0.95 7.53
N PRO A 348 -6.34 -0.95 7.53
CA PRO A 348 -7.12 -1.47 8.66
C PRO A 348 -6.72 -2.91 9.00
N ILE A 349 -6.67 -3.24 10.29
CA ILE A 349 -6.45 -4.62 10.72
C ILE A 349 -7.61 -5.52 10.29
N GLY A 350 -8.84 -5.03 10.29
CA GLY A 350 -10.03 -5.81 10.02
C GLY A 350 -10.76 -5.44 8.73
N ILE A 351 -11.85 -6.14 8.53
CA ILE A 351 -12.87 -5.89 7.50
C ILE A 351 -14.24 -5.82 8.17
N SER A 352 -15.22 -5.21 7.54
CA SER A 352 -16.59 -5.34 8.04
C SER A 352 -17.06 -6.80 7.94
N ARG A 353 -17.81 -7.24 8.94
CA ARG A 353 -18.46 -8.56 8.95
C ARG A 353 -19.43 -8.75 7.79
N THR A 354 -19.98 -7.66 7.27
CA THR A 354 -20.89 -7.63 6.14
C THR A 354 -20.25 -7.08 4.87
N SER A 355 -18.93 -7.23 4.74
CA SER A 355 -18.17 -6.76 3.58
C SER A 355 -18.25 -7.71 2.39
N VAL A 356 -17.80 -7.21 1.23
CA VAL A 356 -17.56 -8.02 0.02
C VAL A 356 -16.57 -9.14 0.31
N ASP A 357 -15.50 -8.83 1.05
CA ASP A 357 -14.46 -9.80 1.42
C ASP A 357 -15.03 -10.94 2.26
N ALA A 358 -15.86 -10.64 3.26
CA ALA A 358 -16.52 -11.63 4.09
C ALA A 358 -17.57 -12.45 3.31
N TRP A 359 -18.25 -11.84 2.34
CA TRP A 359 -19.21 -12.53 1.47
C TRP A 359 -18.49 -13.48 0.51
N GLN A 360 -17.39 -13.03 -0.10
CA GLN A 360 -16.66 -13.77 -1.13
C GLN A 360 -15.78 -14.89 -0.52
N TYR A 361 -15.15 -14.62 0.62
CA TYR A 361 -14.17 -15.51 1.26
C TYR A 361 -14.45 -15.76 2.74
N PRO A 362 -15.67 -16.19 3.13
CA PRO A 362 -16.02 -16.32 4.56
C PRO A 362 -15.10 -17.28 5.33
N GLN A 363 -14.49 -18.26 4.65
CA GLN A 363 -13.56 -19.22 5.26
C GLN A 363 -12.24 -18.57 5.73
N LEU A 364 -11.88 -17.42 5.20
CA LEU A 364 -10.66 -16.71 5.60
C LEU A 364 -10.82 -15.93 6.91
N PHE A 365 -12.02 -15.91 7.47
CA PHE A 365 -12.37 -15.13 8.65
C PHE A 365 -13.09 -15.96 9.69
N ASN A 366 -12.80 -15.73 10.98
CA ASN A 366 -13.53 -16.32 12.10
C ASN A 366 -14.80 -15.51 12.32
N MET A 367 -15.89 -15.90 11.63
CA MET A 367 -17.14 -15.14 11.58
C MET A 367 -17.94 -15.19 12.88
N ASP A 368 -17.61 -16.05 13.81
CA ASP A 368 -18.21 -16.22 15.14
C ASP A 368 -17.42 -15.49 16.25
N GLU A 369 -16.29 -14.88 15.90
CA GLU A 369 -15.45 -14.10 16.78
C GLU A 369 -15.39 -12.63 16.37
N SER A 370 -15.13 -11.74 17.32
CA SER A 370 -14.86 -10.32 17.10
C SER A 370 -13.46 -9.96 17.58
N ALA A 371 -12.74 -9.20 16.78
CA ALA A 371 -11.48 -8.61 17.22
C ALA A 371 -11.71 -7.50 18.24
N GLY A 372 -10.76 -7.30 19.12
CA GLY A 372 -10.79 -6.25 20.12
C GLY A 372 -9.47 -6.06 20.84
N ALA A 373 -9.52 -5.47 22.01
CA ALA A 373 -8.40 -5.31 22.91
C ALA A 373 -8.78 -5.68 24.34
N PRO A 374 -7.83 -6.26 25.11
CA PRO A 374 -8.06 -6.54 26.53
C PRO A 374 -8.24 -5.26 27.32
N PRO A 375 -8.78 -5.33 28.55
CA PRO A 375 -8.81 -4.21 29.48
C PRO A 375 -7.43 -3.56 29.68
N ASP A 376 -7.41 -2.25 29.69
CA ASP A 376 -6.22 -1.45 29.95
C ASP A 376 -6.56 -0.18 30.77
N ALA A 377 -5.57 0.69 30.97
CA ALA A 377 -5.74 1.94 31.74
C ALA A 377 -6.71 2.93 31.07
N PHE A 378 -6.99 2.79 29.78
CA PHE A 378 -7.86 3.69 28.99
C PHE A 378 -9.25 3.09 28.77
N ALA A 379 -9.38 1.77 28.79
CA ALA A 379 -10.63 1.05 28.54
C ALA A 379 -10.76 -0.11 29.55
N ALA A 380 -11.35 0.16 30.72
CA ALA A 380 -11.48 -0.80 31.81
C ALA A 380 -12.25 -2.08 31.42
N ASP A 381 -13.21 -1.98 30.48
CA ASP A 381 -13.98 -3.11 29.95
C ASP A 381 -13.37 -3.73 28.69
N GLY A 382 -12.14 -3.31 28.33
CA GLY A 382 -11.55 -3.64 27.04
C GLY A 382 -12.30 -2.99 25.88
N GLN A 383 -11.96 -3.40 24.66
CA GLN A 383 -12.59 -2.89 23.44
C GLN A 383 -13.09 -4.06 22.60
N ASN A 384 -14.28 -3.90 22.03
CA ASN A 384 -14.83 -4.78 21.01
C ASN A 384 -14.98 -3.97 19.72
N TRP A 385 -14.19 -4.31 18.70
CA TRP A 385 -14.17 -3.58 17.43
C TRP A 385 -15.21 -4.08 16.41
N GLY A 386 -15.86 -5.23 16.69
CA GLY A 386 -16.98 -5.72 15.91
C GLY A 386 -16.66 -6.45 14.61
N PHE A 387 -15.44 -6.39 14.10
CA PHE A 387 -15.04 -7.10 12.89
C PHE A 387 -14.49 -8.50 13.19
N PRO A 388 -14.59 -9.47 12.24
CA PRO A 388 -14.10 -10.83 12.44
C PRO A 388 -12.58 -10.87 12.48
N THR A 389 -12.01 -11.84 13.19
CA THR A 389 -10.58 -12.11 13.16
C THR A 389 -10.20 -12.97 11.94
N TYR A 390 -8.90 -13.05 11.66
CA TYR A 390 -8.40 -13.84 10.51
C TYR A 390 -8.23 -15.31 10.86
N ASN A 391 -8.68 -16.18 9.96
CA ASN A 391 -8.35 -17.59 9.98
C ASN A 391 -7.01 -17.82 9.28
N TRP A 392 -5.91 -17.62 10.04
CA TRP A 392 -4.55 -17.72 9.52
C TRP A 392 -4.20 -19.11 8.97
N ASP A 393 -4.75 -20.15 9.56
CA ASP A 393 -4.51 -21.53 9.12
C ASP A 393 -5.13 -21.78 7.72
N GLU A 394 -6.31 -21.23 7.47
CA GLU A 394 -6.93 -21.29 6.15
C GLU A 394 -6.16 -20.45 5.13
N MET A 395 -5.77 -19.23 5.49
CA MET A 395 -4.98 -18.35 4.63
C MET A 395 -3.60 -18.91 4.28
N ALA A 396 -2.99 -19.67 5.18
CA ALA A 396 -1.69 -20.29 4.95
C ALA A 396 -1.73 -21.36 3.85
N LYS A 397 -2.87 -22.03 3.62
CA LYS A 397 -3.01 -23.11 2.63
C LYS A 397 -2.74 -22.67 1.21
N ASP A 398 -3.06 -21.41 0.87
CA ASP A 398 -2.79 -20.80 -0.44
C ASP A 398 -1.62 -19.81 -0.42
N GLY A 399 -0.85 -19.81 0.68
CA GLY A 399 0.30 -18.93 0.88
C GLY A 399 -0.12 -17.47 1.07
N PHE A 400 -1.24 -17.21 1.74
CA PHE A 400 -1.76 -15.87 2.03
C PHE A 400 -2.14 -15.06 0.78
N ALA A 401 -2.74 -15.70 -0.21
CA ALA A 401 -3.05 -15.10 -1.51
C ALA A 401 -3.90 -13.83 -1.38
N TRP A 402 -4.91 -13.83 -0.51
CA TRP A 402 -5.76 -12.66 -0.26
C TRP A 402 -4.95 -11.46 0.27
N TRP A 403 -4.06 -11.67 1.27
CA TRP A 403 -3.18 -10.61 1.79
C TRP A 403 -2.21 -10.09 0.74
N LYS A 404 -1.63 -10.98 -0.07
CA LYS A 404 -0.76 -10.59 -1.17
C LYS A 404 -1.49 -9.74 -2.21
N ALA A 405 -2.71 -10.11 -2.55
CA ALA A 405 -3.54 -9.35 -3.48
C ALA A 405 -3.90 -7.97 -2.92
N ARG A 406 -4.33 -7.89 -1.64
CA ARG A 406 -4.62 -6.63 -0.94
C ARG A 406 -3.41 -5.69 -0.92
N LEU A 407 -2.24 -6.19 -0.49
CA LEU A 407 -1.02 -5.39 -0.46
C LEU A 407 -0.58 -4.95 -1.85
N ARG A 408 -0.68 -5.82 -2.86
CA ARG A 408 -0.37 -5.49 -4.25
C ARG A 408 -1.27 -4.39 -4.77
N LYS A 409 -2.59 -4.46 -4.53
CA LYS A 409 -3.51 -3.41 -4.96
C LYS A 409 -3.20 -2.06 -4.30
N MET A 410 -2.95 -2.05 -3.01
CA MET A 410 -2.60 -0.81 -2.31
C MET A 410 -1.24 -0.26 -2.72
N SER A 411 -0.28 -1.10 -3.13
CA SER A 411 1.02 -0.66 -3.63
C SER A 411 0.97 0.02 -5.00
N GLU A 412 -0.17 -0.02 -5.69
CA GLU A 412 -0.39 0.79 -6.90
C GLU A 412 -0.46 2.29 -6.57
N TYR A 413 -0.87 2.64 -5.34
CA TYR A 413 -1.06 4.03 -4.91
C TYR A 413 -0.07 4.48 -3.85
N PHE A 414 0.41 3.57 -3.00
CA PHE A 414 1.18 3.91 -1.83
C PHE A 414 2.62 3.40 -1.90
N ASP A 415 3.55 4.26 -1.54
CA ASP A 415 4.98 3.95 -1.44
C ASP A 415 5.34 3.27 -0.11
N ALA A 416 4.52 3.49 0.91
CA ALA A 416 4.67 2.92 2.24
C ALA A 416 3.31 2.67 2.88
N PHE A 417 3.25 1.76 3.86
CA PHE A 417 2.05 1.48 4.63
C PHE A 417 2.27 1.66 6.12
N ARG A 418 1.26 2.17 6.81
CA ARG A 418 1.03 1.89 8.21
C ARG A 418 0.13 0.66 8.29
N ILE A 419 0.55 -0.35 9.01
CA ILE A 419 -0.30 -1.50 9.33
C ILE A 419 -0.90 -1.23 10.70
N ASP A 420 -2.21 -1.09 10.74
CA ASP A 420 -2.93 -0.89 11.97
C ASP A 420 -2.85 -2.16 12.83
N HIS A 421 -2.72 -1.98 14.15
CA HIS A 421 -2.69 -3.07 15.13
C HIS A 421 -1.79 -4.27 14.75
N ILE A 422 -0.53 -4.01 14.43
CA ILE A 422 0.43 -5.05 13.98
C ILE A 422 0.51 -6.26 14.92
N LEU A 423 0.27 -6.08 16.22
CA LEU A 423 0.27 -7.18 17.20
C LEU A 423 -0.80 -8.23 16.87
N GLY A 424 -1.90 -7.85 16.25
CA GLY A 424 -2.97 -8.74 15.82
C GLY A 424 -2.56 -9.76 14.75
N PHE A 425 -1.41 -9.55 14.07
CA PHE A 425 -0.82 -10.53 13.15
C PHE A 425 -0.09 -11.68 13.87
N PHE A 426 0.24 -11.48 15.14
CA PHE A 426 0.91 -12.47 15.97
C PHE A 426 -0.04 -13.06 17.01
N ARG A 427 -0.79 -12.21 17.67
CA ARG A 427 -1.82 -12.55 18.66
C ARG A 427 -2.89 -11.47 18.64
N ILE A 428 -4.15 -11.89 18.49
CA ILE A 428 -5.30 -11.00 18.54
C ILE A 428 -6.14 -11.27 19.79
N TRP A 429 -6.77 -10.20 20.32
CA TRP A 429 -7.79 -10.38 21.33
C TRP A 429 -9.11 -10.72 20.64
N GLU A 430 -9.63 -11.93 20.87
CA GLU A 430 -10.87 -12.44 20.32
C GLU A 430 -11.97 -12.42 21.36
N ILE A 431 -13.15 -11.99 20.95
CA ILE A 431 -14.34 -11.93 21.77
C ILE A 431 -15.40 -12.73 21.04
N PRO A 432 -15.91 -13.85 21.64
CA PRO A 432 -17.01 -14.60 21.04
C PRO A 432 -18.20 -13.69 20.72
N LEU A 433 -18.76 -13.80 19.52
CA LEU A 433 -19.78 -12.88 18.97
C LEU A 433 -21.01 -12.67 19.86
N LYS A 434 -21.32 -13.65 20.72
CA LYS A 434 -22.40 -13.56 21.71
C LYS A 434 -22.13 -12.53 22.82
N TYR A 435 -20.89 -12.08 22.99
CA TYR A 435 -20.49 -11.12 24.01
C TYR A 435 -20.21 -9.75 23.40
N LYS A 436 -20.58 -8.69 24.13
CA LYS A 436 -20.34 -7.30 23.68
C LYS A 436 -19.13 -6.66 24.37
N SER A 437 -18.83 -7.08 25.58
CA SER A 437 -17.71 -6.53 26.35
C SER A 437 -16.38 -7.13 25.96
N GLY A 438 -15.36 -6.30 25.79
CA GLY A 438 -13.98 -6.74 25.58
C GLY A 438 -13.41 -7.56 26.75
N LEU A 439 -13.98 -7.41 27.95
CA LEU A 439 -13.59 -8.18 29.13
C LEU A 439 -13.72 -9.69 28.97
N LEU A 440 -14.66 -10.13 28.13
CA LEU A 440 -14.98 -11.55 27.93
C LEU A 440 -14.21 -12.17 26.75
N GLY A 441 -13.14 -11.53 26.32
CA GLY A 441 -12.27 -12.04 25.28
C GLY A 441 -11.10 -12.88 25.81
N HIS A 442 -10.32 -13.39 24.86
CA HIS A 442 -9.08 -14.12 25.11
C HIS A 442 -8.09 -13.87 23.97
N PHE A 443 -6.81 -14.15 24.19
CA PHE A 443 -5.83 -14.07 23.10
C PHE A 443 -5.90 -15.30 22.19
N TYR A 444 -5.84 -15.08 20.90
CA TYR A 444 -5.67 -16.13 19.91
C TYR A 444 -4.43 -15.83 19.02
N PRO A 445 -3.51 -16.78 18.80
CA PRO A 445 -3.45 -18.07 19.50
C PRO A 445 -3.21 -17.91 21.01
N ALA A 446 -3.85 -18.74 21.80
CA ALA A 446 -3.57 -18.83 23.23
C ALA A 446 -2.25 -19.60 23.43
N LEU A 447 -1.38 -19.03 24.26
CA LEU A 447 -0.16 -19.70 24.73
C LEU A 447 -0.33 -19.95 26.24
N PRO A 448 -0.99 -21.06 26.63
CA PRO A 448 -1.20 -21.33 28.05
C PRO A 448 0.13 -21.58 28.75
N TYR A 449 0.25 -21.09 29.97
CA TYR A 449 1.37 -21.47 30.82
C TYR A 449 1.29 -22.96 31.16
N PRO A 450 2.39 -23.69 31.07
CA PRO A 450 2.45 -25.06 31.59
C PRO A 450 2.10 -25.09 33.08
N ALA A 451 1.48 -26.17 33.55
CA ALA A 451 1.08 -26.30 34.94
C ALA A 451 2.27 -26.14 35.93
N GLU A 452 3.45 -26.58 35.54
CA GLU A 452 4.70 -26.42 36.28
C GLU A 452 5.12 -24.95 36.45
N GLU A 453 4.98 -24.16 35.42
CA GLU A 453 5.30 -22.73 35.44
C GLU A 453 4.28 -21.97 36.27
N LEU A 454 2.99 -22.29 36.18
CA LEU A 454 1.95 -21.74 37.04
C LEU A 454 2.21 -22.09 38.53
N ALA A 455 2.60 -23.31 38.82
CA ALA A 455 2.96 -23.73 40.16
C ALA A 455 4.18 -22.95 40.68
N PHE A 456 5.20 -22.74 39.84
CA PHE A 456 6.36 -21.91 40.16
C PHE A 456 5.98 -20.45 40.47
N LEU A 457 5.00 -19.91 39.76
CA LEU A 457 4.44 -18.56 39.97
C LEU A 457 3.47 -18.49 41.17
N GLY A 458 3.27 -19.59 41.88
CA GLY A 458 2.42 -19.69 43.10
C GLY A 458 0.94 -19.92 42.82
N PHE A 459 0.57 -20.29 41.58
CA PHE A 459 -0.81 -20.65 41.26
C PHE A 459 -1.06 -22.14 41.46
N ASN A 460 -2.09 -22.48 42.21
CA ASN A 460 -2.49 -23.88 42.42
C ASN A 460 -3.49 -24.33 41.33
N VAL A 461 -3.00 -24.99 40.28
CA VAL A 461 -3.79 -25.44 39.12
C VAL A 461 -4.82 -26.51 39.47
N ALA A 462 -4.65 -27.21 40.64
CA ALA A 462 -5.56 -28.25 41.07
C ALA A 462 -6.80 -27.74 41.83
N SER A 463 -6.83 -26.46 42.17
CA SER A 463 -7.89 -25.85 42.99
C SER A 463 -8.78 -24.86 42.20
N GLY A 464 -8.72 -24.87 40.87
CA GLY A 464 -9.50 -23.99 39.99
C GLY A 464 -10.93 -24.43 39.77
#